data_e2c08b058f32a9842e5575eaf1820043
#
_entry.id   e2c08b058f32a9842e5575eaf1820043
#
_cell.length_a   1.000
_cell.length_b   1.000
_cell.length_c   1.000
_cell.angle_alpha   90.00
_cell.angle_beta   90.00
_cell.angle_gamma   90.00
#
_symmetry.space_group_name_H-M   'P 1'
#
loop_
_entity.id
_entity.type
_entity.pdbx_description
1 polymer ?
#
loop_
_entity_poly.entity_id
_entity_poly.type
_entity_poly.pdbx_seq_one_letter_code
_entity_poly.pdbx_strand_id
1 'polypeptide(L)'
;MFSPCELEEYSKLEKAHEDVRAQFLASRFAVKEAYSKARGTGLNGLVIPNEITTAKEKDGRPYIILSGSTLDNAPRAVIHLSLTHEQPLAIAMVVLESDDSGDSDGSL
;
A
#
# COMPACT_ATOMS: atom_id res chain seq x y z
N MET A 1 -13.08 0.44 -2.07
CA MET A 1 -11.72 0.16 -2.55
C MET A 1 -10.69 1.11 -1.93
N PHE A 2 -10.97 2.38 -1.87
CA PHE A 2 -10.02 3.32 -1.30
C PHE A 2 -10.38 3.65 0.15
N SER A 3 -9.37 3.90 0.99
CA SER A 3 -9.60 4.19 2.40
C SER A 3 -10.17 5.59 2.57
N PRO A 4 -10.77 5.90 3.73
CA PRO A 4 -11.29 7.25 3.97
C PRO A 4 -10.23 8.33 3.82
N CYS A 5 -9.00 8.07 4.28
CA CYS A 5 -7.92 9.03 4.11
C CYS A 5 -7.58 9.27 2.66
N GLU A 6 -7.62 8.22 1.86
CA GLU A 6 -7.34 8.35 0.42
C GLU A 6 -8.45 9.08 -0.30
N LEU A 7 -9.69 8.85 0.10
CA LEU A 7 -10.80 9.57 -0.51
C LEU A 7 -10.75 11.06 -0.15
N GLU A 8 -10.33 11.36 1.05
CA GLU A 8 -10.16 12.74 1.44
C GLU A 8 -9.05 13.41 0.64
N GLU A 9 -7.92 12.73 0.48
CA GLU A 9 -6.84 13.27 -0.34
C GLU A 9 -7.28 13.48 -1.78
N TYR A 10 -8.03 12.53 -2.32
CA TYR A 10 -8.52 12.62 -3.69
C TYR A 10 -9.44 13.83 -3.83
N SER A 11 -10.28 14.09 -2.84
CA SER A 11 -11.21 15.23 -2.91
C SER A 11 -10.48 16.56 -2.97
N LYS A 12 -9.28 16.63 -2.40
CA LYS A 12 -8.47 17.84 -2.45
C LYS A 12 -7.90 18.10 -3.85
N LEU A 13 -7.95 17.11 -4.72
CA LEU A 13 -7.45 17.23 -6.09
C LEU A 13 -8.54 17.62 -7.07
N GLU A 14 -9.73 18.00 -6.57
CA GLU A 14 -10.85 18.23 -7.45
C GLU A 14 -10.56 19.29 -8.51
N LYS A 15 -9.70 20.26 -8.24
CA LYS A 15 -9.34 21.27 -9.23
C LYS A 15 -8.04 20.94 -9.97
N ALA A 16 -7.44 19.81 -9.71
CA ALA A 16 -6.24 19.43 -10.40
C ALA A 16 -6.58 18.86 -11.77
N HIS A 17 -5.56 18.81 -12.62
CA HIS A 17 -5.73 18.22 -13.94
C HIS A 17 -6.18 16.77 -13.79
N GLU A 18 -7.00 16.32 -14.74
CA GLU A 18 -7.53 14.99 -14.69
C GLU A 18 -6.42 13.94 -14.66
N ASP A 19 -5.28 14.19 -15.30
CA ASP A 19 -4.16 13.24 -15.27
C ASP A 19 -3.58 13.07 -13.86
N VAL A 20 -3.55 14.15 -13.08
CA VAL A 20 -3.06 14.09 -11.70
C VAL A 20 -4.00 13.24 -10.86
N ARG A 21 -5.30 13.41 -11.05
CA ARG A 21 -6.29 12.65 -10.31
C ARG A 21 -6.23 11.18 -10.68
N ALA A 22 -6.09 10.88 -11.98
CA ALA A 22 -5.99 9.50 -12.45
C ALA A 22 -4.73 8.84 -11.91
N GLN A 23 -3.61 9.58 -11.89
CA GLN A 23 -2.35 9.05 -11.39
C GLN A 23 -2.44 8.75 -9.90
N PHE A 24 -3.15 9.60 -9.15
CA PHE A 24 -3.34 9.35 -7.71
C PHE A 24 -4.05 8.01 -7.50
N LEU A 25 -5.17 7.80 -8.20
CA LEU A 25 -5.92 6.56 -8.03
C LEU A 25 -5.13 5.35 -8.49
N ALA A 26 -4.42 5.47 -9.61
CA ALA A 26 -3.63 4.36 -10.13
C ALA A 26 -2.52 3.98 -9.15
N SER A 27 -1.86 4.96 -8.54
CA SER A 27 -0.77 4.67 -7.62
C SER A 27 -1.29 3.98 -6.36
N ARG A 28 -2.43 4.44 -5.83
CA ARG A 28 -3.00 3.83 -4.62
C ARG A 28 -3.48 2.40 -4.90
N PHE A 29 -4.06 2.19 -6.07
CA PHE A 29 -4.49 0.84 -6.44
C PHE A 29 -3.29 -0.09 -6.61
N ALA A 30 -2.21 0.39 -7.24
CA ALA A 30 -1.01 -0.42 -7.44
C ALA A 30 -0.41 -0.86 -6.09
N VAL A 31 -0.42 0.02 -5.09
CA VAL A 31 0.08 -0.32 -3.76
C VAL A 31 -0.78 -1.41 -3.12
N LYS A 32 -2.10 -1.30 -3.25
CA LYS A 32 -3.00 -2.30 -2.67
C LYS A 32 -2.77 -3.67 -3.29
N GLU A 33 -2.62 -3.72 -4.61
CA GLU A 33 -2.34 -4.98 -5.27
C GLU A 33 -0.99 -5.54 -4.89
N ALA A 34 0.03 -4.69 -4.85
CA ALA A 34 1.39 -5.15 -4.52
C ALA A 34 1.44 -5.67 -3.09
N TYR A 35 0.78 -4.99 -2.15
CA TYR A 35 0.74 -5.47 -0.77
C TYR A 35 0.03 -6.82 -0.67
N SER A 36 -1.10 -6.96 -1.35
CA SER A 36 -1.86 -8.20 -1.28
C SER A 36 -1.09 -9.37 -1.86
N LYS A 37 -0.34 -9.13 -2.93
CA LYS A 37 0.50 -10.18 -3.51
C LYS A 37 1.65 -10.54 -2.58
N ALA A 38 2.24 -9.55 -1.92
CA ALA A 38 3.33 -9.82 -0.98
C ALA A 38 2.85 -10.68 0.20
N ARG A 39 1.58 -10.53 0.59
CA ARG A 39 1.01 -11.39 1.64
C ARG A 39 0.60 -12.76 1.10
N GLY A 40 0.58 -12.92 -0.22
CA GLY A 40 0.24 -14.20 -0.83
C GLY A 40 -1.24 -14.46 -0.96
N THR A 41 -2.09 -13.48 -0.67
CA THR A 41 -3.52 -13.73 -0.67
C THR A 41 -4.26 -13.11 -1.83
N GLY A 42 -3.68 -12.13 -2.50
CA GLY A 42 -4.43 -11.33 -3.44
C GLY A 42 -5.47 -10.49 -2.72
N LEU A 43 -6.29 -9.79 -3.45
CA LEU A 43 -7.32 -8.93 -2.88
C LEU A 43 -8.58 -9.75 -2.63
N ASN A 44 -8.54 -10.58 -1.60
CA ASN A 44 -9.69 -11.38 -1.25
C ASN A 44 -9.83 -11.36 0.27
N GLY A 45 -10.66 -12.11 0.81
CA GLY A 45 -11.15 -12.03 2.18
C GLY A 45 -10.18 -11.61 3.28
N LEU A 46 -8.91 -11.94 3.21
CA LEU A 46 -7.97 -11.60 4.27
C LEU A 46 -7.34 -10.23 4.10
N VAL A 47 -7.40 -9.67 2.91
CA VAL A 47 -6.85 -8.35 2.63
C VAL A 47 -7.95 -7.52 1.99
N ILE A 48 -8.37 -6.48 2.68
CA ILE A 48 -9.45 -5.64 2.22
C ILE A 48 -8.87 -4.33 1.72
N PRO A 49 -9.08 -3.99 0.45
CA PRO A 49 -8.39 -2.84 -0.16
C PRO A 49 -8.56 -1.52 0.58
N ASN A 50 -9.74 -1.23 1.09
CA ASN A 50 -9.94 0.06 1.76
C ASN A 50 -9.31 0.09 3.15
N GLU A 51 -8.65 -0.98 3.57
CA GLU A 51 -7.89 -1.02 4.82
C GLU A 51 -6.39 -0.88 4.59
N ILE A 52 -5.99 -0.57 3.37
CA ILE A 52 -4.59 -0.34 3.01
C ILE A 52 -4.47 1.10 2.54
N THR A 53 -3.79 1.92 3.31
CA THR A 53 -3.64 3.34 2.99
C THR A 53 -2.19 3.65 2.68
N THR A 54 -1.94 4.39 1.62
CA THR A 54 -0.60 4.90 1.32
C THR A 54 -0.49 6.28 1.94
N ALA A 55 0.51 6.46 2.78
CA ALA A 55 0.80 7.75 3.40
C ALA A 55 2.20 8.18 3.02
N LYS A 56 2.61 9.38 3.38
CA LYS A 56 3.95 9.88 3.07
C LYS A 56 4.63 10.39 4.31
N GLU A 57 5.92 10.10 4.42
CA GLU A 57 6.77 10.69 5.43
C GLU A 57 7.00 12.15 5.11
N LYS A 58 7.58 12.89 6.03
CA LYS A 58 7.87 14.30 5.80
C LYS A 58 8.78 14.52 4.60
N ASP A 59 9.67 13.58 4.33
CA ASP A 59 10.59 13.68 3.21
C ASP A 59 9.99 13.17 1.90
N GLY A 60 8.72 12.81 1.90
CA GLY A 60 8.02 12.37 0.70
C GLY A 60 8.03 10.88 0.45
N ARG A 61 8.75 10.11 1.27
CA ARG A 61 8.77 8.65 1.07
C ARG A 61 7.42 8.05 1.39
N PRO A 62 6.90 7.19 0.52
CA PRO A 62 5.61 6.57 0.80
C PRO A 62 5.75 5.41 1.77
N TYR A 63 4.71 5.17 2.55
CA TYR A 63 4.65 3.99 3.39
C TYR A 63 3.19 3.54 3.52
N ILE A 64 2.99 2.34 4.04
CA ILE A 64 1.67 1.72 4.11
C ILE A 64 1.19 1.73 5.55
N ILE A 65 -0.07 2.12 5.73
CA ILE A 65 -0.77 2.00 7.00
C ILE A 65 -1.88 0.98 6.80
N LEU A 66 -1.91 -0.03 7.64
CA LEU A 66 -2.98 -1.03 7.63
C LEU A 66 -4.00 -0.70 8.71
N SER A 67 -5.25 -1.07 8.47
CA SER A 67 -6.30 -0.90 9.46
C SER A 67 -7.25 -2.09 9.44
N GLY A 68 -8.16 -2.13 10.40
CA GLY A 68 -9.23 -3.12 10.44
C GLY A 68 -8.74 -4.55 10.45
N SER A 69 -9.49 -5.41 9.81
CA SER A 69 -9.17 -6.84 9.79
C SER A 69 -7.89 -7.12 9.02
N THR A 70 -7.56 -6.30 8.04
CA THR A 70 -6.32 -6.46 7.29
C THR A 70 -5.12 -6.30 8.25
N LEU A 71 -5.20 -5.35 9.16
CA LEU A 71 -4.17 -5.19 10.19
C LEU A 71 -4.20 -6.34 11.19
N ASP A 72 -5.38 -6.71 11.64
CA ASP A 72 -5.52 -7.75 12.68
C ASP A 72 -4.96 -9.08 12.21
N ASN A 73 -5.08 -9.37 10.93
CA ASN A 73 -4.60 -10.63 10.36
C ASN A 73 -3.22 -10.51 9.72
N ALA A 74 -2.56 -9.36 9.89
CA ALA A 74 -1.28 -9.15 9.22
C ALA A 74 -0.17 -9.96 9.88
N PRO A 75 0.75 -10.48 9.09
CA PRO A 75 1.92 -11.15 9.67
C PRO A 75 2.83 -10.13 10.33
N ARG A 76 3.66 -10.59 11.25
CA ARG A 76 4.65 -9.71 11.84
C ARG A 76 5.75 -9.49 10.81
N ALA A 77 5.78 -8.32 10.27
CA ALA A 77 6.70 -8.02 9.18
C ALA A 77 6.92 -6.52 9.08
N VAL A 78 8.09 -6.14 8.62
CA VAL A 78 8.37 -4.77 8.23
C VAL A 78 7.93 -4.64 6.79
N ILE A 79 7.16 -3.60 6.48
CA ILE A 79 6.65 -3.39 5.14
C ILE A 79 7.54 -2.38 4.44
N HIS A 80 8.13 -2.79 3.33
CA HIS A 80 8.94 -1.88 2.50
C HIS A 80 8.14 -1.56 1.25
N LEU A 81 8.00 -0.29 0.93
CA LEU A 81 7.24 0.15 -0.24
C LEU A 81 8.10 1.02 -1.13
N SER A 82 8.09 0.73 -2.41
CA SER A 82 8.68 1.58 -3.43
C SER A 82 7.60 1.89 -4.45
N LEU A 83 7.46 3.15 -4.81
CA LEU A 83 6.41 3.59 -5.70
C LEU A 83 7.00 4.49 -6.77
N THR A 84 6.79 4.14 -8.02
CA THR A 84 7.32 4.89 -9.16
C THR A 84 6.16 5.31 -10.06
N HIS A 85 6.21 6.54 -10.52
CA HIS A 85 5.21 7.06 -11.42
C HIS A 85 5.81 7.29 -12.80
N GLU A 86 5.24 6.59 -13.78
CA GLU A 86 5.63 6.79 -15.16
C GLU A 86 4.34 6.94 -15.92
N GLN A 87 3.90 8.15 -16.12
CA GLN A 87 2.60 8.38 -16.73
C GLN A 87 2.44 7.63 -18.02
N PRO A 88 1.31 6.95 -18.22
CA PRO A 88 0.15 6.92 -17.34
C PRO A 88 0.23 5.79 -16.29
N LEU A 89 1.38 5.19 -16.10
CA LEU A 89 1.51 4.02 -15.25
C LEU A 89 1.97 4.38 -13.84
N ALA A 90 1.60 3.56 -12.90
CA ALA A 90 2.16 3.60 -11.55
C ALA A 90 2.62 2.20 -11.22
N ILE A 91 3.85 2.07 -10.72
CA ILE A 91 4.43 0.79 -10.39
C ILE A 91 4.75 0.78 -8.89
N ALA A 92 4.24 -0.19 -8.18
CA ALA A 92 4.50 -0.33 -6.76
C ALA A 92 5.19 -1.66 -6.50
N MET A 93 6.17 -1.64 -5.62
CA MET A 93 6.83 -2.86 -5.16
C MET A 93 6.70 -2.90 -3.65
N VAL A 94 6.25 -4.02 -3.12
CA VAL A 94 6.12 -4.22 -1.69
C VAL A 94 6.92 -5.45 -1.30
N VAL A 95 7.77 -5.29 -0.30
CA VAL A 95 8.52 -6.41 0.26
C VAL A 95 8.15 -6.52 1.73
N LEU A 96 7.77 -7.70 2.16
CA LEU A 96 7.49 -7.97 3.56
C LEU A 96 8.67 -8.72 4.14
N GLU A 97 9.33 -8.08 5.09
CA GLU A 97 10.49 -8.67 5.74
C GLU A 97 10.06 -9.14 7.11
N SER A 98 10.24 -10.41 7.40
CA SER A 98 9.85 -10.95 8.70
C SER A 98 10.65 -10.27 9.80
N ASP A 99 9.96 -9.79 10.82
CA ASP A 99 10.67 -9.22 11.95
C ASP A 99 10.68 -10.19 13.10
N ASP A 100 10.40 -11.46 12.84
CA ASP A 100 10.42 -12.48 13.85
C ASP A 100 11.82 -12.96 14.02
N SER A 101 12.62 -12.22 14.69
CA SER A 101 14.02 -12.53 14.76
C SER A 101 14.31 -13.79 15.47
N GLY A 102 13.40 -14.33 16.13
CA GLY A 102 13.68 -15.52 16.85
C GLY A 102 13.89 -16.70 16.00
N ASP A 103 13.49 -16.65 14.77
CA ASP A 103 13.60 -17.73 14.06
C ASP A 103 14.68 -17.93 13.34
N SER A 104 15.47 -17.29 13.49
CA SER A 104 16.40 -17.45 12.74
C SER A 104 16.97 -18.47 12.42
N ASP A 105 17.14 -19.00 12.69
CA ASP A 105 17.75 -19.87 12.44
C ASP A 105 17.94 -20.30 11.41
N GLY A 106 18.07 -19.87 11.28
CA GLY A 106 18.57 -20.31 10.36
C GLY A 106 18.08 -21.08 9.55
N SER A 107 17.18 -21.00 9.56
CA SER A 107 16.65 -21.80 8.78
C SER A 107 16.94 -21.59 7.44
N LEU A 108 17.67 -20.88 7.08
CA LEU A 108 17.90 -20.80 5.79
C LEU A 108 18.99 -21.38 5.35
#